data_b71c8b77917d74cc316b8af98891e3dc
#
_entry.id   b71c8b77917d74cc316b8af98891e3dc
#
_cell.length_a   1.000
_cell.length_b   1.000
_cell.length_c   1.000
_cell.angle_alpha   90.00
_cell.angle_beta   90.00
_cell.angle_gamma   90.00
#
_symmetry.space_group_name_H-M   'P 1'
#
loop_
_entity.id
_entity.type
_entity.pdbx_description
1 polymer ?
#
loop_
_entity_poly.entity_id
_entity_poly.type
_entity_poly.pdbx_seq_one_letter_code
_entity_poly.pdbx_strand_id
1 'polypeptide(L)'
;MPYEYWFDADACWYAKTCDKYKKTGCDSSCIRYMEMHYLMNNSGIPRAQQYAKALIPSKQDIDAFMELKAIKDDIVQFVKNGESVYIYSENLGNGKTTWSIKLMQKFFDQVWAGNGFRVRGIFINVPTFLMKIKEGINRKDEDFETL
;
A
#
# COMPACT_ATOMS: atom_id res chain seq x y z
N MET A 1 -19.01 13.25 -2.36
CA MET A 1 -19.61 11.92 -2.54
C MET A 1 -19.51 11.18 -1.22
N PRO A 2 -20.56 10.51 -0.75
CA PRO A 2 -20.40 9.64 0.39
C PRO A 2 -19.49 8.48 -0.07
N TYR A 3 -18.34 8.36 0.56
CA TYR A 3 -17.43 7.24 0.34
C TYR A 3 -18.08 6.02 1.01
N GLU A 4 -18.68 5.15 0.20
CA GLU A 4 -19.22 3.89 0.69
C GLU A 4 -18.05 2.96 1.03
N TYR A 5 -17.82 2.73 2.31
CA TYR A 5 -16.92 1.70 2.75
C TYR A 5 -17.66 0.69 3.65
N TRP A 6 -17.36 -0.55 3.41
CA TRP A 6 -17.86 -1.64 4.24
C TRP A 6 -16.83 -1.95 5.31
N PHE A 7 -17.22 -1.74 6.56
CA PHE A 7 -16.38 -2.13 7.69
C PHE A 7 -16.38 -3.66 7.83
N ASP A 8 -15.19 -4.25 7.81
CA ASP A 8 -14.98 -5.66 8.07
C ASP A 8 -13.83 -5.81 9.07
N ALA A 9 -14.18 -6.21 10.29
CA ALA A 9 -13.20 -6.40 11.35
C ALA A 9 -12.20 -7.51 11.01
N ASP A 10 -12.61 -8.56 10.30
CA ASP A 10 -11.75 -9.68 9.93
C ASP A 10 -10.76 -9.29 8.81
N ALA A 11 -11.11 -8.31 8.00
CA ALA A 11 -10.25 -7.72 6.99
C ALA A 11 -9.49 -6.48 7.47
N CYS A 12 -9.41 -6.25 8.78
CA CYS A 12 -8.70 -5.09 9.33
C CYS A 12 -7.19 -5.30 9.31
N TRP A 13 -6.45 -4.33 8.76
CA TRP A 13 -4.96 -4.34 8.74
C TRP A 13 -4.33 -4.39 10.14
N TYR A 14 -5.08 -3.95 11.15
CA TYR A 14 -4.64 -3.85 12.55
C TYR A 14 -5.15 -4.99 13.42
N ALA A 15 -5.90 -5.95 12.90
CA ALA A 15 -6.54 -7.01 13.68
C ALA A 15 -5.61 -7.72 14.68
N LYS A 16 -4.34 -7.92 14.28
CA LYS A 16 -3.34 -8.60 15.11
C LYS A 16 -2.72 -7.75 16.23
N THR A 17 -2.84 -6.44 16.14
CA THR A 17 -2.13 -5.49 17.02
C THR A 17 -3.07 -4.50 17.70
N CYS A 18 -4.36 -4.55 17.40
CA CYS A 18 -5.34 -3.62 17.92
C CYS A 18 -6.00 -4.17 19.20
N ASP A 19 -5.84 -3.46 20.31
CA ASP A 19 -6.44 -3.83 21.59
C ASP A 19 -7.98 -3.82 21.58
N LYS A 20 -8.58 -3.09 20.63
CA LYS A 20 -10.02 -2.98 20.43
C LYS A 20 -10.58 -4.01 19.46
N TYR A 21 -9.74 -4.86 18.86
CA TYR A 21 -10.20 -5.82 17.86
C TYR A 21 -11.33 -6.69 18.38
N LYS A 22 -12.47 -6.68 17.65
CA LYS A 22 -13.73 -7.36 18.02
C LYS A 22 -14.28 -7.02 19.42
N LYS A 23 -13.91 -5.85 19.96
CA LYS A 23 -14.44 -5.32 21.23
C LYS A 23 -15.19 -4.02 20.98
N THR A 24 -15.67 -3.39 22.05
CA THR A 24 -16.32 -2.06 21.99
C THR A 24 -15.45 -1.03 21.28
N GLY A 25 -16.00 -0.36 20.26
CA GLY A 25 -15.30 0.60 19.41
C GLY A 25 -14.51 -0.02 18.26
N CYS A 26 -14.71 -1.31 17.98
CA CYS A 26 -14.29 -1.95 16.74
C CYS A 26 -15.47 -1.99 15.77
N ASP A 27 -15.75 -0.86 15.15
CA ASP A 27 -16.90 -0.66 14.29
C ASP A 27 -16.58 0.31 13.13
N SER A 28 -17.60 0.64 12.37
CA SER A 28 -17.49 1.54 11.21
C SER A 28 -17.05 2.98 11.53
N SER A 29 -17.03 3.38 12.80
CA SER A 29 -16.55 4.70 13.24
C SER A 29 -15.03 4.75 13.49
N CYS A 30 -14.33 3.63 13.36
CA CYS A 30 -12.89 3.56 13.58
C CYS A 30 -12.12 4.38 12.54
N ILE A 31 -11.65 5.56 12.93
CA ILE A 31 -10.93 6.49 12.06
C ILE A 31 -9.69 5.83 11.45
N ARG A 32 -8.93 5.07 12.23
CA ARG A 32 -7.73 4.38 11.76
C ARG A 32 -8.05 3.38 10.64
N TYR A 33 -9.16 2.64 10.77
CA TYR A 33 -9.63 1.75 9.71
C TYR A 33 -10.06 2.53 8.48
N MET A 34 -10.87 3.59 8.66
CA MET A 34 -11.37 4.41 7.56
C MET A 34 -10.25 5.03 6.73
N GLU A 35 -9.27 5.64 7.38
CA GLU A 35 -8.15 6.27 6.67
C GLU A 35 -7.26 5.26 5.95
N MET A 36 -6.94 4.13 6.59
CA MET A 36 -6.18 3.07 5.92
C MET A 36 -6.95 2.48 4.73
N HIS A 37 -8.24 2.25 4.90
CA HIS A 37 -9.11 1.77 3.83
C HIS A 37 -9.13 2.75 2.64
N TYR A 38 -9.25 4.04 2.93
CA TYR A 38 -9.17 5.08 1.90
C TYR A 38 -7.81 5.08 1.18
N LEU A 39 -6.71 5.10 1.92
CA LEU A 39 -5.36 5.12 1.36
C LEU A 39 -5.07 3.90 0.50
N MET A 40 -5.42 2.71 0.97
CA MET A 40 -5.19 1.46 0.24
C MET A 40 -6.02 1.37 -1.04
N ASN A 41 -7.29 1.79 -1.01
CA ASN A 41 -8.16 1.73 -2.19
C ASN A 41 -7.82 2.79 -3.25
N ASN A 42 -7.28 3.93 -2.83
CA ASN A 42 -6.92 5.01 -3.75
C ASN A 42 -5.43 5.01 -4.14
N SER A 43 -4.66 4.05 -3.66
CA SER A 43 -3.23 3.92 -3.98
C SER A 43 -2.95 3.14 -5.27
N GLY A 44 -3.97 2.54 -5.90
CA GLY A 44 -3.79 1.67 -7.06
C GLY A 44 -3.33 0.25 -6.73
N ILE A 45 -3.16 -0.11 -5.45
CA ILE A 45 -2.84 -1.48 -5.05
C ILE A 45 -4.05 -2.36 -5.34
N PRO A 46 -3.90 -3.46 -6.12
CA PRO A 46 -4.99 -4.38 -6.38
C PRO A 46 -5.60 -4.93 -5.10
N ARG A 47 -6.92 -4.96 -4.99
CA ARG A 47 -7.64 -5.35 -3.76
C ARG A 47 -7.17 -6.68 -3.19
N ALA A 48 -6.93 -7.68 -4.04
CA ALA A 48 -6.41 -8.99 -3.63
C ALA A 48 -5.00 -8.94 -3.01
N GLN A 49 -4.26 -7.86 -3.20
CA GLN A 49 -2.90 -7.67 -2.69
C GLN A 49 -2.82 -6.68 -1.52
N GLN A 50 -3.91 -5.99 -1.18
CA GLN A 50 -3.93 -5.02 -0.09
C GLN A 50 -3.64 -5.64 1.28
N TYR A 51 -3.97 -6.92 1.45
CA TYR A 51 -3.62 -7.69 2.65
C TYR A 51 -2.30 -8.41 2.40
N ALA A 52 -1.20 -7.80 2.80
CA ALA A 52 0.13 -8.33 2.55
C ALA A 52 0.31 -9.73 3.15
N LYS A 53 0.51 -10.71 2.30
CA LYS A 53 0.80 -12.09 2.70
C LYS A 53 2.09 -12.14 3.52
N ALA A 54 2.20 -13.14 4.39
CA ALA A 54 3.45 -13.44 5.06
C ALA A 54 4.54 -13.76 4.03
N LEU A 55 5.73 -13.22 4.23
CA LEU A 55 6.90 -13.59 3.46
C LEU A 55 7.31 -15.01 3.87
N ILE A 56 7.78 -15.78 2.91
CA ILE A 56 8.27 -17.15 3.16
C ILE A 56 9.76 -17.04 3.51
N PRO A 57 10.18 -17.27 4.76
CA PRO A 57 11.56 -17.02 5.20
C PRO A 57 12.61 -17.75 4.35
N SER A 58 12.36 -19.01 3.99
CA SER A 58 13.27 -19.81 3.17
C SER A 58 13.47 -19.30 1.74
N LYS A 59 12.65 -18.34 1.30
CA LYS A 59 12.76 -17.70 -0.02
C LYS A 59 13.35 -16.29 0.04
N GLN A 60 13.79 -15.86 1.22
CA GLN A 60 14.38 -14.55 1.40
C GLN A 60 15.91 -14.66 1.45
N ASP A 61 16.56 -13.71 0.81
CA ASP A 61 17.96 -13.39 1.09
C ASP A 61 17.99 -12.63 2.43
N ILE A 62 18.83 -13.07 3.36
CA ILE A 62 18.87 -12.54 4.72
C ILE A 62 19.34 -11.08 4.73
N ASP A 63 20.35 -10.75 3.95
CA ASP A 63 20.92 -9.41 3.94
C ASP A 63 19.92 -8.41 3.32
N ALA A 64 19.35 -8.75 2.18
CA ALA A 64 18.31 -7.96 1.54
C ALA A 64 17.05 -7.83 2.43
N PHE A 65 16.69 -8.87 3.17
CA PHE A 65 15.60 -8.82 4.13
C PHE A 65 15.87 -7.82 5.25
N MET A 66 17.09 -7.81 5.80
CA MET A 66 17.48 -6.90 6.87
C MET A 66 17.52 -5.45 6.40
N GLU A 67 18.02 -5.19 5.19
CA GLU A 67 18.01 -3.86 4.58
C GLU A 67 16.59 -3.34 4.37
N LEU A 68 15.71 -4.15 3.77
CA LEU A 68 14.30 -3.78 3.56
C LEU A 68 13.54 -3.59 4.87
N LYS A 69 13.90 -4.37 5.90
CA LYS A 69 13.35 -4.20 7.24
C LYS A 69 13.78 -2.86 7.84
N ALA A 70 15.04 -2.49 7.72
CA ALA A 70 15.55 -1.20 8.20
C ALA A 70 14.83 -0.03 7.51
N ILE A 71 14.69 -0.06 6.17
CA ILE A 71 13.92 0.93 5.42
C ILE A 71 12.46 1.00 5.93
N LYS A 72 11.82 -0.16 6.14
CA LYS A 72 10.45 -0.21 6.64
C LYS A 72 10.31 0.40 8.03
N ASP A 73 11.27 0.17 8.91
CA ASP A 73 11.22 0.65 10.30
C ASP A 73 11.41 2.18 10.36
N ASP A 74 12.12 2.79 9.42
CA ASP A 74 12.31 4.24 9.29
C ASP A 74 11.72 4.84 8.00
N ILE A 75 10.62 4.30 7.53
CA ILE A 75 10.04 4.61 6.22
C ILE A 75 9.69 6.09 6.04
N VAL A 76 9.28 6.78 7.09
CA VAL A 76 8.92 8.20 7.01
C VAL A 76 10.15 9.05 6.72
N GLN A 77 11.27 8.77 7.38
CA GLN A 77 12.52 9.49 7.13
C GLN A 77 13.08 9.17 5.76
N PHE A 78 13.04 7.90 5.35
CA PHE A 78 13.41 7.45 4.02
C PHE A 78 12.67 8.24 2.92
N VAL A 79 11.35 8.37 3.05
CA VAL A 79 10.52 9.15 2.09
C VAL A 79 10.83 10.64 2.16
N LYS A 80 11.00 11.21 3.36
CA LYS A 80 11.35 12.64 3.53
C LYS A 80 12.71 12.99 2.93
N ASN A 81 13.66 12.07 2.98
CA ASN A 81 14.99 12.25 2.38
C ASN A 81 14.96 12.15 0.85
N GLY A 82 13.84 11.75 0.24
CA GLY A 82 13.74 11.52 -1.20
C GLY A 82 14.53 10.30 -1.66
N GLU A 83 14.76 9.34 -0.77
CA GLU A 83 15.48 8.11 -1.07
C GLU A 83 14.64 7.16 -1.93
N SER A 84 15.32 6.28 -2.67
CA SER A 84 14.70 5.29 -3.55
C SER A 84 15.23 3.90 -3.24
N VAL A 85 14.41 2.89 -3.42
CA VAL A 85 14.82 1.49 -3.30
C VAL A 85 14.46 0.71 -4.56
N TYR A 86 15.39 -0.08 -5.06
CA TYR A 86 15.19 -0.99 -6.17
C TYR A 86 15.26 -2.44 -5.68
N ILE A 87 14.12 -3.13 -5.75
CA ILE A 87 13.99 -4.53 -5.31
C ILE A 87 13.97 -5.43 -6.53
N TYR A 88 15.01 -6.21 -6.71
CA TYR A 88 15.10 -7.14 -7.83
C TYR A 88 15.44 -8.57 -7.36
N SER A 89 15.14 -9.54 -8.19
CA SER A 89 15.52 -10.93 -8.01
C SER A 89 15.21 -11.70 -9.29
N GLU A 90 16.07 -12.62 -9.64
CA GLU A 90 15.86 -13.53 -10.77
C GLU A 90 14.75 -14.54 -10.49
N ASN A 91 14.53 -14.88 -9.22
CA ASN A 91 13.54 -15.85 -8.81
C ASN A 91 12.12 -15.25 -8.75
N LEU A 92 11.15 -15.99 -9.28
CA LEU A 92 9.73 -15.66 -9.14
C LEU A 92 9.21 -16.04 -7.75
N GLY A 93 8.22 -15.27 -7.27
CA GLY A 93 7.49 -15.60 -6.05
C GLY A 93 8.26 -15.36 -4.73
N ASN A 94 9.40 -14.70 -4.75
CA ASN A 94 10.19 -14.40 -3.55
C ASN A 94 9.78 -13.10 -2.81
N GLY A 95 8.66 -12.52 -3.16
CA GLY A 95 8.03 -11.46 -2.36
C GLY A 95 8.36 -10.01 -2.74
N LYS A 96 8.95 -9.73 -3.92
CA LYS A 96 9.23 -8.35 -4.38
C LYS A 96 8.03 -7.43 -4.26
N THR A 97 6.92 -7.78 -4.88
CA THR A 97 5.66 -7.02 -4.81
C THR A 97 5.12 -6.94 -3.39
N THR A 98 5.24 -8.03 -2.63
CA THR A 98 4.83 -8.06 -1.21
C THR A 98 5.62 -7.06 -0.38
N TRP A 99 6.93 -6.93 -0.60
CA TRP A 99 7.77 -5.94 0.06
C TRP A 99 7.35 -4.51 -0.31
N SER A 100 7.14 -4.21 -1.60
CA SER A 100 6.69 -2.89 -2.03
C SER A 100 5.38 -2.49 -1.34
N ILE A 101 4.42 -3.41 -1.27
CA ILE A 101 3.15 -3.16 -0.58
C ILE A 101 3.34 -2.99 0.94
N LYS A 102 4.21 -3.79 1.57
CA LYS A 102 4.51 -3.66 3.02
C LYS A 102 5.16 -2.31 3.36
N LEU A 103 6.04 -1.80 2.51
CA LEU A 103 6.63 -0.48 2.67
C LEU A 103 5.56 0.62 2.57
N MET A 104 4.69 0.54 1.56
CA MET A 104 3.57 1.48 1.42
C MET A 104 2.60 1.42 2.61
N GLN A 105 2.22 0.23 3.04
CA GLN A 105 1.34 0.06 4.21
C GLN A 105 1.96 0.67 5.46
N LYS A 106 3.25 0.43 5.70
CA LYS A 106 3.94 1.00 6.85
C LYS A 106 4.01 2.52 6.79
N PHE A 107 4.25 3.07 5.61
CA PHE A 107 4.20 4.51 5.39
C PHE A 107 2.80 5.06 5.68
N PHE A 108 1.76 4.48 5.12
CA PHE A 108 0.38 4.90 5.35
C PHE A 108 0.00 4.82 6.83
N ASP A 109 0.40 3.77 7.53
CA ASP A 109 0.15 3.62 8.96
C ASP A 109 0.78 4.75 9.80
N GLN A 110 1.89 5.32 9.36
CA GLN A 110 2.57 6.39 10.08
C GLN A 110 2.09 7.80 9.71
N VAL A 111 1.49 7.98 8.53
CA VAL A 111 1.07 9.31 8.04
C VAL A 111 -0.44 9.51 8.03
N TRP A 112 -1.23 8.55 8.50
CA TRP A 112 -2.69 8.65 8.49
C TRP A 112 -3.22 9.74 9.43
N ALA A 113 -2.64 9.87 10.61
CA ALA A 113 -3.16 10.76 11.65
C ALA A 113 -3.08 12.25 11.25
N GLY A 114 -4.21 12.92 11.28
CA GLY A 114 -4.31 14.37 11.05
C GLY A 114 -4.12 14.84 9.62
N ASN A 115 -4.03 13.93 8.66
CA ASN A 115 -3.81 14.29 7.25
C ASN A 115 -5.07 14.25 6.39
N GLY A 116 -6.19 13.81 6.95
CA GLY A 116 -7.45 13.66 6.23
C GLY A 116 -7.38 12.64 5.07
N PHE A 117 -8.43 12.61 4.26
CA PHE A 117 -8.54 11.69 3.13
C PHE A 117 -7.76 12.22 1.91
N ARG A 118 -6.42 12.07 1.95
CA ARG A 118 -5.55 12.44 0.84
C ARG A 118 -4.69 11.25 0.43
N VAL A 119 -4.58 10.99 -0.87
CA VAL A 119 -3.68 9.97 -1.40
C VAL A 119 -2.24 10.32 -1.04
N ARG A 120 -1.52 9.37 -0.47
CA ARG A 120 -0.14 9.55 0.04
C ARG A 120 0.90 8.74 -0.72
N GLY A 121 0.46 7.85 -1.59
CA GLY A 121 1.34 7.06 -2.42
C GLY A 121 0.54 6.35 -3.50
N ILE A 122 1.20 6.07 -4.62
CA ILE A 122 0.59 5.40 -5.77
C ILE A 122 1.40 4.17 -6.11
N PHE A 123 0.71 3.05 -6.29
CA PHE A 123 1.25 1.81 -6.81
C PHE A 123 0.96 1.72 -8.30
N ILE A 124 2.00 1.69 -9.11
CA ILE A 124 1.88 1.66 -10.57
C ILE A 124 2.37 0.32 -11.10
N ASN A 125 1.50 -0.38 -11.81
CA ASN A 125 1.91 -1.50 -12.66
C ASN A 125 2.38 -0.91 -14.00
N VAL A 126 3.70 -0.88 -14.22
CA VAL A 126 4.31 -0.21 -15.37
C VAL A 126 3.79 -0.73 -16.73
N PRO A 127 3.69 -2.04 -16.99
CA PRO A 127 3.10 -2.54 -18.23
C PRO A 127 1.68 -2.03 -18.48
N THR A 128 0.82 -2.08 -17.48
CA THR A 128 -0.57 -1.59 -17.59
C THR A 128 -0.62 -0.07 -17.81
N PHE A 129 0.24 0.67 -17.12
CA PHE A 129 0.35 2.12 -17.27
C PHE A 129 0.78 2.51 -18.69
N LEU A 130 1.83 1.88 -19.21
CA LEU A 130 2.30 2.13 -20.58
C LEU A 130 1.25 1.76 -21.63
N MET A 131 0.49 0.72 -21.40
CA MET A 131 -0.62 0.32 -22.28
C MET A 131 -1.70 1.39 -22.32
N LYS A 132 -2.09 1.93 -21.17
CA LYS A 132 -3.09 3.02 -21.08
C LYS A 132 -2.61 4.30 -21.75
N ILE A 133 -1.35 4.68 -21.58
CA ILE A 133 -0.75 5.82 -22.28
C ILE A 133 -0.86 5.63 -23.81
N LYS A 134 -0.47 4.45 -24.28
CA LYS A 134 -0.50 4.12 -25.72
C LYS A 134 -1.92 4.16 -26.29
N GLU A 135 -2.89 3.68 -25.55
CA GLU A 135 -4.31 3.74 -25.92
C GLU A 135 -4.82 5.20 -25.94
N GLY A 136 -4.48 6.02 -24.95
CA GLY A 136 -4.84 7.44 -24.89
C GLY A 136 -4.26 8.24 -26.06
N ILE A 137 -2.99 8.02 -26.40
CA ILE A 137 -2.36 8.65 -27.57
C ILE A 137 -3.07 8.27 -28.87
N ASN A 138 -3.46 7.01 -29.01
CA ASN A 138 -4.13 6.51 -30.22
C ASN A 138 -5.57 7.03 -30.36
N ARG A 139 -6.26 7.30 -29.24
CA ARG A 139 -7.66 7.77 -29.25
C ARG A 139 -7.80 9.27 -29.41
N LYS A 140 -6.73 10.05 -29.24
CA LYS A 140 -6.77 11.53 -29.14
C LYS A 140 -7.77 12.02 -28.09
N ASP A 141 -7.91 11.28 -26.99
CA ASP A 141 -8.86 11.59 -25.94
C ASP A 141 -8.41 12.84 -25.14
N GLU A 142 -9.38 13.77 -24.95
CA GLU A 142 -9.22 14.96 -24.10
C GLU A 142 -8.97 14.59 -22.62
N ASP A 143 -9.24 13.35 -22.21
CA ASP A 143 -9.02 12.81 -20.86
C ASP A 143 -7.53 12.60 -20.52
N PHE A 144 -6.62 12.81 -21.46
CA PHE A 144 -5.18 12.68 -21.21
C PHE A 144 -4.62 13.79 -20.31
N GLU A 145 -5.31 14.93 -20.24
CA GLU A 145 -4.90 16.07 -19.39
C GLU A 145 -5.22 15.88 -17.89
N THR A 146 -5.92 14.81 -17.53
CA THR A 146 -6.37 14.54 -16.15
C THR A 146 -5.61 13.41 -15.45
N LEU A 147 -4.55 12.88 -16.04
CA LEU A 147 -3.64 11.91 -15.44
C LEU A 147 -2.42 12.60 -14.81
#